data_b5078369a63bfa689e08c7af9c28d870
#
_entry.id   b5078369a63bfa689e08c7af9c28d870
#
_cell.length_a   1.000
_cell.length_b   1.000
_cell.length_c   1.000
_cell.angle_alpha   90.00
_cell.angle_beta   90.00
_cell.angle_gamma   90.00
#
_symmetry.space_group_name_H-M   'P 1'
#
loop_
_entity.id
_entity.type
_entity.pdbx_description
1 polymer ?
#
loop_
_entity_poly.entity_id
_entity_poly.type
_entity_poly.pdbx_seq_one_letter_code
_entity_poly.pdbx_strand_id
1 'polypeptide(L)'
;MANQIVWCDIPVLDLDRAIKFYSAILGQPVKKQEFPEMTIGILSHNDGEVGACLFTSAEEKPSEKGMMIYLNASGWLDDAVSAVAPHGGKIVKPKHPIGPFGFRAIIIDSEGNRVALHSD
;
A
#
# COMPACT_ATOMS: atom_id res chain seq x y z
N MET A 1 22.88 -7.89 -5.40
CA MET A 1 22.64 -8.17 -3.99
C MET A 1 21.15 -8.37 -3.75
N ALA A 2 20.78 -9.40 -3.01
CA ALA A 2 19.38 -9.67 -2.72
C ALA A 2 18.81 -8.62 -1.75
N ASN A 3 17.52 -8.35 -1.88
CA ASN A 3 16.81 -7.49 -0.93
C ASN A 3 16.78 -8.17 0.43
N GLN A 4 17.01 -7.40 1.48
CA GLN A 4 16.91 -7.94 2.84
C GLN A 4 15.44 -8.13 3.25
N ILE A 5 14.54 -7.33 2.68
CA ILE A 5 13.11 -7.49 2.87
C ILE A 5 12.57 -8.14 1.60
N VAL A 6 11.77 -9.19 1.74
CA VAL A 6 11.29 -9.96 0.58
C VAL A 6 9.77 -9.88 0.39
N TRP A 7 9.01 -9.62 1.45
CA TRP A 7 7.55 -9.61 1.37
C TRP A 7 6.95 -8.76 2.48
N CYS A 8 5.74 -8.24 2.24
CA CYS A 8 4.98 -7.50 3.24
C CYS A 8 3.54 -7.98 3.25
N ASP A 9 3.05 -8.39 4.42
CA ASP A 9 1.63 -8.71 4.62
C ASP A 9 0.92 -7.47 5.18
N ILE A 10 -0.15 -7.04 4.52
CA ILE A 10 -0.92 -5.87 4.91
C ILE A 10 -2.32 -6.33 5.35
N PRO A 11 -2.64 -6.26 6.64
CA PRO A 11 -3.97 -6.65 7.11
C PRO A 11 -5.02 -5.62 6.69
N VAL A 12 -6.17 -6.13 6.23
CA VAL A 12 -7.27 -5.27 5.78
C VAL A 12 -8.57 -5.80 6.38
N LEU A 13 -9.59 -4.96 6.43
CA LEU A 13 -10.91 -5.33 6.96
C LEU A 13 -11.83 -5.85 5.87
N ASP A 14 -11.75 -5.26 4.68
CA ASP A 14 -12.58 -5.62 3.52
C ASP A 14 -11.66 -5.74 2.32
N LEU A 15 -11.44 -6.97 1.87
CA LEU A 15 -10.46 -7.24 0.83
C LEU A 15 -10.82 -6.53 -0.49
N ASP A 16 -12.08 -6.61 -0.93
CA ASP A 16 -12.46 -5.99 -2.21
C ASP A 16 -12.34 -4.48 -2.16
N ARG A 17 -12.69 -3.87 -1.05
CA ARG A 17 -12.51 -2.42 -0.86
C ARG A 17 -11.04 -2.04 -0.88
N ALA A 18 -10.20 -2.82 -0.19
CA ALA A 18 -8.76 -2.57 -0.16
C ALA A 18 -8.13 -2.73 -1.54
N ILE A 19 -8.56 -3.74 -2.31
CA ILE A 19 -8.08 -3.95 -3.67
C ILE A 19 -8.37 -2.73 -4.54
N LYS A 20 -9.58 -2.18 -4.45
CA LYS A 20 -9.95 -0.98 -5.21
C LYS A 20 -9.10 0.21 -4.79
N PHE A 21 -8.92 0.39 -3.48
CA PHE A 21 -8.12 1.50 -2.96
C PHE A 21 -6.68 1.45 -3.47
N TYR A 22 -6.01 0.32 -3.26
CA TYR A 22 -4.59 0.20 -3.64
C TYR A 22 -4.39 0.21 -5.15
N SER A 23 -5.32 -0.35 -5.92
CA SER A 23 -5.25 -0.27 -7.38
C SER A 23 -5.33 1.18 -7.85
N ALA A 24 -6.17 1.98 -7.21
CA ALA A 24 -6.33 3.39 -7.58
C ALA A 24 -5.11 4.23 -7.21
N ILE A 25 -4.60 4.09 -5.99
CA ILE A 25 -3.49 4.93 -5.55
C ILE A 25 -2.15 4.54 -6.16
N LEU A 26 -1.97 3.27 -6.53
CA LEU A 26 -0.73 2.81 -7.13
C LEU A 26 -0.75 2.87 -8.66
N GLY A 27 -1.92 3.07 -9.25
CA GLY A 27 -2.05 3.10 -10.71
C GLY A 27 -1.76 1.75 -11.37
N GLN A 28 -1.84 0.67 -10.61
CA GLN A 28 -1.58 -0.69 -11.07
C GLN A 28 -2.62 -1.62 -10.45
N PRO A 29 -3.11 -2.62 -11.19
CA PRO A 29 -4.12 -3.51 -10.64
C PRO A 29 -3.56 -4.38 -9.52
N VAL A 30 -4.30 -4.46 -8.42
CA VAL A 30 -4.05 -5.44 -7.37
C VAL A 30 -4.80 -6.70 -7.76
N LYS A 31 -4.09 -7.81 -7.83
CA LYS A 31 -4.62 -9.07 -8.34
C LYS A 31 -5.20 -9.92 -7.23
N LYS A 32 -6.49 -10.23 -7.32
CA LYS A 32 -7.13 -11.12 -6.38
C LYS A 32 -6.72 -12.56 -6.67
N GLN A 33 -6.25 -13.26 -5.66
CA GLN A 33 -5.79 -14.64 -5.78
C GLN A 33 -6.53 -15.51 -4.78
N GLU A 34 -7.22 -16.54 -5.28
CA GLU A 34 -7.98 -17.46 -4.44
C GLU A 34 -7.21 -18.75 -4.21
N PHE A 35 -7.12 -19.15 -2.94
CA PHE A 35 -6.58 -20.44 -2.52
C PHE A 35 -7.68 -21.19 -1.77
N PRO A 36 -7.55 -22.52 -1.57
CA PRO A 36 -8.59 -23.28 -0.87
C PRO A 36 -8.95 -22.73 0.50
N GLU A 37 -8.01 -22.16 1.24
CA GLU A 37 -8.21 -21.72 2.61
C GLU A 37 -8.23 -20.20 2.79
N MET A 38 -7.84 -19.44 1.74
CA MET A 38 -7.75 -17.99 1.86
C MET A 38 -7.81 -17.31 0.51
N THR A 39 -8.17 -16.05 0.53
CA THR A 39 -8.14 -15.19 -0.66
C THR A 39 -7.34 -13.95 -0.29
N ILE A 40 -6.42 -13.56 -1.16
CA ILE A 40 -5.56 -12.39 -0.94
C ILE A 40 -5.59 -11.48 -2.14
N GLY A 41 -5.10 -10.24 -1.96
CA GLY A 41 -4.86 -9.32 -3.06
C GLY A 41 -3.36 -9.09 -3.18
N ILE A 42 -2.79 -9.37 -4.35
CA ILE A 42 -1.35 -9.26 -4.57
C ILE A 42 -1.04 -7.96 -5.30
N LEU A 43 -0.20 -7.12 -4.68
CA LEU A 43 0.28 -5.90 -5.32
C LEU A 43 1.21 -6.25 -6.49
N SER A 44 1.13 -5.46 -7.56
CA SER A 44 1.94 -5.69 -8.76
C SER A 44 3.43 -5.59 -8.43
N HIS A 45 4.20 -6.59 -8.81
CA HIS A 45 5.65 -6.61 -8.65
C HIS A 45 6.25 -7.60 -9.66
N ASN A 46 7.52 -7.39 -9.97
CA ASN A 46 8.26 -8.30 -10.86
C ASN A 46 9.02 -9.33 -10.04
N ASP A 47 9.44 -10.41 -10.68
CA ASP A 47 10.26 -11.42 -10.04
C ASP A 47 11.54 -10.79 -9.48
N GLY A 48 11.91 -11.17 -8.27
CA GLY A 48 13.10 -10.65 -7.60
C GLY A 48 12.89 -9.33 -6.88
N GLU A 49 11.74 -8.70 -7.05
CA GLU A 49 11.39 -7.49 -6.30
C GLU A 49 10.64 -7.83 -5.03
N VAL A 50 10.62 -6.88 -4.09
CA VAL A 50 9.80 -7.04 -2.89
C VAL A 50 8.32 -6.98 -3.29
N GLY A 51 7.55 -7.97 -2.85
CA GLY A 51 6.12 -7.99 -3.08
C GLY A 51 5.34 -7.74 -1.79
N ALA A 52 4.03 -7.65 -1.94
CA ALA A 52 3.12 -7.44 -0.82
C ALA A 52 1.76 -8.02 -1.14
N CYS A 53 1.01 -8.37 -0.10
CA CYS A 53 -0.37 -8.77 -0.28
C CYS A 53 -1.28 -8.15 0.77
N LEU A 54 -2.53 -8.02 0.39
CA LEU A 54 -3.62 -7.62 1.27
C LEU A 54 -4.32 -8.89 1.74
N PHE A 55 -4.61 -8.98 3.03
CA PHE A 55 -5.27 -10.17 3.59
C PHE A 55 -6.19 -9.78 4.73
N THR A 56 -7.17 -10.64 5.00
CA THR A 56 -8.06 -10.47 6.15
C THR A 56 -7.72 -11.50 7.21
N SER A 57 -7.87 -11.13 8.48
CA SER A 57 -7.58 -12.01 9.61
C SER A 57 -8.46 -11.64 10.78
N ALA A 58 -8.88 -12.65 11.56
CA ALA A 58 -9.60 -12.41 12.80
C ALA A 58 -8.70 -11.81 13.87
N GLU A 59 -7.40 -12.06 13.79
CA GLU A 59 -6.43 -11.68 14.82
C GLU A 59 -5.60 -10.47 14.47
N GLU A 60 -5.18 -10.33 13.21
CA GLU A 60 -4.33 -9.24 12.78
C GLU A 60 -5.16 -8.15 12.12
N LYS A 61 -5.09 -6.96 12.67
CA LYS A 61 -5.92 -5.84 12.25
C LYS A 61 -5.07 -4.68 11.72
N PRO A 62 -5.65 -3.85 10.83
CA PRO A 62 -4.98 -2.61 10.41
C PRO A 62 -4.61 -1.74 11.60
N SER A 63 -3.52 -0.99 11.46
CA SER A 63 -3.03 -0.11 12.51
C SER A 63 -2.37 1.13 11.92
N GLU A 64 -2.49 2.24 12.64
CA GLU A 64 -1.78 3.49 12.32
C GLU A 64 -0.43 3.57 13.01
N LYS A 65 -0.04 2.54 13.73
CA LYS A 65 1.18 2.53 14.55
C LYS A 65 2.09 1.38 14.14
N GLY A 66 3.33 1.45 14.59
CA GLY A 66 4.33 0.45 14.28
C GLY A 66 5.12 0.80 13.03
N MET A 67 5.56 -0.22 12.34
CA MET A 67 6.35 -0.03 11.12
C MET A 67 5.55 0.65 10.03
N MET A 68 6.23 1.43 9.22
CA MET A 68 5.60 2.10 8.08
C MET A 68 6.27 1.65 6.80
N ILE A 69 5.47 1.14 5.86
CA ILE A 69 5.98 0.77 4.56
C ILE A 69 5.89 1.96 3.62
N TYR A 70 6.85 2.02 2.70
CA TYR A 70 6.89 3.03 1.65
C TYR A 70 6.49 2.33 0.35
N LEU A 71 5.42 2.82 -0.27
CA LEU A 71 4.92 2.30 -1.54
C LEU A 71 5.46 3.17 -2.66
N ASN A 72 5.89 2.54 -3.73
CA ASN A 72 6.49 3.23 -4.85
C ASN A 72 5.43 3.94 -5.69
N ALA A 73 5.47 5.27 -5.68
CA ALA A 73 4.61 6.11 -6.50
C ALA A 73 5.46 7.04 -7.40
N SER A 74 6.68 6.63 -7.73
CA SER A 74 7.57 7.44 -8.57
C SER A 74 6.94 7.71 -9.94
N GLY A 75 6.92 8.99 -10.32
CA GLY A 75 6.23 9.44 -11.54
C GLY A 75 4.72 9.53 -11.41
N TRP A 76 4.17 9.22 -10.23
CA TRP A 76 2.73 9.12 -10.04
C TRP A 76 2.27 9.73 -8.70
N LEU A 77 3.18 10.30 -7.90
CA LEU A 77 2.88 10.69 -6.51
C LEU A 77 1.71 11.66 -6.39
N ASP A 78 1.67 12.69 -7.23
CA ASP A 78 0.58 13.67 -7.15
C ASP A 78 -0.77 13.04 -7.46
N ASP A 79 -0.82 12.15 -8.47
CA ASP A 79 -2.04 11.43 -8.82
C ASP A 79 -2.43 10.44 -7.72
N ALA A 80 -1.44 9.76 -7.14
CA ALA A 80 -1.67 8.83 -6.03
C ALA A 80 -2.29 9.55 -4.84
N VAL A 81 -1.72 10.69 -4.46
CA VAL A 81 -2.24 11.49 -3.34
C VAL A 81 -3.66 11.96 -3.63
N SER A 82 -3.93 12.41 -4.87
CA SER A 82 -5.27 12.85 -5.26
C SER A 82 -6.30 11.73 -5.22
N ALA A 83 -5.90 10.48 -5.39
CA ALA A 83 -6.79 9.32 -5.37
C ALA A 83 -7.14 8.83 -3.97
N VAL A 84 -6.39 9.25 -2.94
CA VAL A 84 -6.54 8.70 -1.58
C VAL A 84 -7.93 8.95 -1.00
N ALA A 85 -8.36 10.20 -0.91
CA ALA A 85 -9.65 10.55 -0.30
C ALA A 85 -10.85 10.00 -1.08
N PRO A 86 -10.90 10.11 -2.42
CA PRO A 86 -12.02 9.57 -3.18
C PRO A 86 -12.20 8.05 -3.03
N HIS A 87 -11.15 7.33 -2.67
CA HIS A 87 -11.21 5.88 -2.53
C HIS A 87 -11.21 5.42 -1.07
N GLY A 88 -11.53 6.33 -0.15
CA GLY A 88 -11.77 5.95 1.25
C GLY A 88 -10.59 6.09 2.18
N GLY A 89 -9.47 6.62 1.72
CA GLY A 89 -8.31 6.89 2.56
C GLY A 89 -8.30 8.33 3.09
N LYS A 90 -7.20 8.67 3.75
CA LYS A 90 -7.05 9.96 4.40
C LYS A 90 -5.60 10.43 4.31
N ILE A 91 -5.39 11.70 4.01
CA ILE A 91 -4.06 12.30 4.01
C ILE A 91 -3.72 12.70 5.45
N VAL A 92 -2.64 12.15 5.99
CA VAL A 92 -2.12 12.52 7.30
C VAL A 92 -1.11 13.63 7.15
N LYS A 93 -0.19 13.47 6.19
CA LYS A 93 0.82 14.46 5.91
C LYS A 93 0.96 14.60 4.40
N PRO A 94 0.71 15.81 3.84
CA PRO A 94 0.78 15.98 2.39
C PRO A 94 2.20 15.83 1.87
N LYS A 95 2.32 15.76 0.55
CA LYS A 95 3.62 15.60 -0.12
C LYS A 95 4.63 16.60 0.44
N HIS A 96 5.78 16.10 0.84
CA HIS A 96 6.88 16.90 1.36
C HIS A 96 8.22 16.22 1.03
N PRO A 97 9.29 17.01 0.96
CA PRO A 97 10.62 16.44 0.70
C PRO A 97 11.17 15.72 1.94
N ILE A 98 11.96 14.69 1.68
CA ILE A 98 12.65 13.93 2.73
C ILE A 98 14.14 13.92 2.50
N GLY A 99 14.74 15.11 2.39
CA GLY A 99 16.16 15.27 2.17
C GLY A 99 16.59 14.73 0.81
N PRO A 100 17.70 13.96 0.77
CA PRO A 100 18.17 13.40 -0.50
C PRO A 100 17.39 12.19 -1.00
N PHE A 101 16.33 11.77 -0.27
CA PHE A 101 15.60 10.56 -0.58
C PHE A 101 14.29 10.79 -1.35
N GLY A 102 14.11 12.00 -1.91
CA GLY A 102 12.95 12.33 -2.73
C GLY A 102 11.80 12.92 -1.91
N PHE A 103 10.58 12.47 -2.21
CA PHE A 103 9.36 13.01 -1.62
C PHE A 103 8.49 11.89 -1.09
N ARG A 104 7.66 12.22 -0.11
CA ARG A 104 6.66 11.28 0.40
C ARG A 104 5.40 12.01 0.81
N ALA A 105 4.30 11.27 0.90
CA ALA A 105 3.10 11.66 1.61
C ALA A 105 2.75 10.53 2.57
N ILE A 106 2.24 10.87 3.74
CA ILE A 106 1.80 9.86 4.71
C ILE A 106 0.29 9.82 4.69
N ILE A 107 -0.26 8.64 4.54
CA ILE A 107 -1.70 8.44 4.40
C ILE A 107 -2.19 7.33 5.33
N ILE A 108 -3.51 7.33 5.54
CA ILE A 108 -4.21 6.17 6.10
C ILE A 108 -4.96 5.56 4.92
N ASP A 109 -4.82 4.26 4.72
CA ASP A 109 -5.50 3.57 3.63
C ASP A 109 -7.00 3.41 3.93
N SER A 110 -7.72 2.76 3.02
CA SER A 110 -9.17 2.56 3.18
C SER A 110 -9.52 1.66 4.38
N GLU A 111 -8.52 0.98 4.94
CA GLU A 111 -8.72 -0.02 5.97
C GLU A 111 -8.26 0.41 7.36
N GLY A 112 -7.49 1.50 7.45
CA GLY A 112 -6.96 2.01 8.71
C GLY A 112 -5.47 1.80 8.91
N ASN A 113 -4.74 1.40 7.87
CA ASN A 113 -3.28 1.29 7.95
C ASN A 113 -2.62 2.61 7.57
N ARG A 114 -1.54 2.95 8.29
CA ARG A 114 -0.71 4.09 7.94
C ARG A 114 0.41 3.61 7.01
N VAL A 115 0.49 4.22 5.85
CA VAL A 115 1.55 3.93 4.87
C VAL A 115 2.08 5.22 4.28
N ALA A 116 3.27 5.17 3.69
CA ALA A 116 3.83 6.30 2.97
C ALA A 116 3.79 6.02 1.47
N LEU A 117 3.49 7.05 0.69
CA LEU A 117 3.63 7.04 -0.75
C LEU A 117 4.91 7.79 -1.09
N HIS A 118 5.76 7.22 -1.92
CA HIS A 118 7.12 7.72 -2.15
C HIS A 118 7.39 7.92 -3.62
N SER A 119 8.14 8.99 -3.93
CA SER A 119 8.72 9.17 -5.27
C SER A 119 10.13 9.75 -5.14
N ASP A 120 10.89 9.57 -6.20
CA ASP A 120 12.21 10.21 -6.32
C ASP A 120 12.08 11.74 -6.47
#